data_37fc491472504464f9e223dc79c15e7e
#
_entry.id   37fc491472504464f9e223dc79c15e7e
#
_cell.length_a   1.000
_cell.length_b   1.000
_cell.length_c   1.000
_cell.angle_alpha   90.00
_cell.angle_beta   90.00
_cell.angle_gamma   90.00
#
_symmetry.space_group_name_H-M   'P 1'
#
loop_
_entity.id
_entity.type
_entity.pdbx_description
1 polymer ?
#
loop_
_entity_poly.entity_id
_entity_poly.type
_entity_poly.pdbx_seq_one_letter_code
_entity_poly.pdbx_strand_id
1 'polypeptide(L)'
;MQLFLILRGIVPYLPSDKMFLRAVRGLRSAMPTRRLSVPVVQVTRASSTFATRRPAVRSARVCAWMGASHTRLLATEADSATGNVTPVVSEADIARLLRQRNVGISAHIDSGKTTLTERVLYYTGRIKDIHEVRGRDEVGAKMDSMDLEREKGITIQSAATYCNWKATPPTETSNVTGDAALDTESTSKKEDFHINIIDTPGHVDFTIEVERALRVLDGAVLVLCAVSGVQSQTITVDRQMRRYNVPRLSFINKMDRAGANPWRVVEQIRTKLRMPAAALQVPIASEESLDGLVDLVRWKAVYNEGTKGNVVRETDEIPAEVLELAKEKRTELIEQLADVDDEMAEIFIEEREPTIAELAAAIRRATVACRFSPVFMGTAIKNKGVQALLDGMCAYLPNPMEAPAIANDTRRAKQIAQQATEEGQANDEIVSSAQAGSEVQLVPASDAPLVGLAFKLEESRFGQLTYMRVYQGHLRRGGVIFNSRTGKKVKVPRLVRMHSNDMEDVNEIGPGEICAMFGVECSSGDTFTDGSTSLSMSAMFVPDPVISLSLAPEGKDGSQNFSRALNRFQKEDPTFRVHVDSESG
;
A
#
# COMPACT_ATOMS: atom_id res chain seq x y z
N MET A 1 -10.59 21.67 7.12
CA MET A 1 -11.54 20.81 6.38
C MET A 1 -11.76 19.47 7.05
N GLN A 2 -10.73 18.78 7.55
CA GLN A 2 -10.86 17.56 8.36
C GLN A 2 -11.72 17.77 9.64
N LEU A 3 -11.44 18.84 10.37
CA LEU A 3 -12.24 19.18 11.58
C LEU A 3 -13.72 19.46 11.25
N PHE A 4 -13.98 20.02 10.08
CA PHE A 4 -15.34 20.32 9.59
C PHE A 4 -16.13 19.05 9.24
N LEU A 5 -15.47 18.05 8.69
CA LEU A 5 -16.05 16.75 8.35
C LEU A 5 -16.33 15.91 9.61
N ILE A 6 -15.43 15.96 10.59
CA ILE A 6 -15.53 15.25 11.86
C ILE A 6 -16.63 15.83 12.74
N LEU A 7 -16.77 17.16 12.80
CA LEU A 7 -17.81 17.81 13.62
C LEU A 7 -19.24 17.56 13.11
N ARG A 8 -19.44 17.34 11.80
CA ARG A 8 -20.77 16.99 11.27
C ARG A 8 -21.22 15.57 11.63
N GLY A 9 -20.28 14.65 11.88
CA GLY A 9 -20.58 13.28 12.35
C GLY A 9 -20.97 13.19 13.83
N ILE A 10 -20.72 14.24 14.63
CA ILE A 10 -20.97 14.25 16.07
C ILE A 10 -22.37 14.75 16.42
N VAL A 11 -23.02 15.52 15.53
CA VAL A 11 -24.34 16.12 15.79
C VAL A 11 -25.33 15.69 14.72
N PRO A 12 -26.12 14.64 14.95
CA PRO A 12 -27.11 14.16 13.99
C PRO A 12 -28.40 15.02 13.91
N TYR A 13 -28.48 16.15 14.61
CA TYR A 13 -29.65 17.02 14.63
C TYR A 13 -29.29 18.50 14.58
N LEU A 14 -29.16 19.05 13.36
CA LEU A 14 -29.30 20.48 13.11
C LEU A 14 -30.29 20.69 11.94
N PRO A 15 -31.43 21.32 12.20
CA PRO A 15 -32.36 21.67 11.14
C PRO A 15 -31.91 22.95 10.42
N SER A 16 -31.93 22.89 9.10
CA SER A 16 -31.89 23.95 8.09
C SER A 16 -30.59 24.72 7.81
N ASP A 17 -30.14 24.59 6.55
CA ASP A 17 -29.02 25.24 5.88
C ASP A 17 -29.05 26.79 5.85
N LYS A 18 -30.08 27.44 6.34
CA LYS A 18 -30.22 28.90 6.25
C LYS A 18 -29.43 29.70 7.29
N MET A 19 -29.03 29.10 8.40
CA MET A 19 -28.23 29.80 9.43
C MET A 19 -26.73 29.82 9.08
N PHE A 20 -26.26 28.86 8.36
CA PHE A 20 -24.85 28.69 8.01
C PHE A 20 -24.36 29.73 6.98
N LEU A 21 -25.20 30.07 6.02
CA LEU A 21 -24.87 31.09 5.02
C LEU A 21 -24.80 32.53 5.58
N ARG A 22 -25.37 32.78 6.76
CA ARG A 22 -25.24 34.07 7.44
C ARG A 22 -23.88 34.26 8.15
N ALA A 23 -23.31 33.21 8.73
CA ALA A 23 -22.01 33.26 9.38
C ALA A 23 -20.85 33.48 8.39
N VAL A 24 -20.92 32.87 7.20
CA VAL A 24 -19.90 33.02 6.16
C VAL A 24 -19.97 34.40 5.46
N ARG A 25 -21.13 35.04 5.40
CA ARG A 25 -21.26 36.41 4.86
C ARG A 25 -20.75 37.50 5.80
N GLY A 26 -20.75 37.28 7.12
CA GLY A 26 -20.23 38.22 8.11
C GLY A 26 -18.72 38.39 8.11
N LEU A 27 -17.97 37.38 7.64
CA LEU A 27 -16.52 37.35 7.61
C LEU A 27 -15.88 38.07 6.39
N ARG A 28 -16.69 38.44 5.39
CA ARG A 28 -16.18 39.15 4.19
C ARG A 28 -16.19 40.66 4.28
N SER A 29 -16.76 41.28 5.32
CA SER A 29 -16.92 42.75 5.42
C SER A 29 -15.94 43.45 6.36
N ALA A 30 -14.93 42.76 6.92
CA ALA A 30 -14.01 43.34 7.91
C ALA A 30 -12.53 43.13 7.57
N MET A 31 -12.12 43.48 6.35
CA MET A 31 -10.68 43.63 6.07
C MET A 31 -10.38 44.98 5.39
N PRO A 32 -9.63 45.88 6.04
CA PRO A 32 -9.16 47.11 5.38
C PRO A 32 -7.93 46.81 4.50
N THR A 33 -8.01 47.24 3.24
CA THR A 33 -6.90 47.21 2.29
C THR A 33 -5.79 48.17 2.73
N ARG A 34 -4.68 47.62 3.23
CA ARG A 34 -3.41 48.35 3.33
C ARG A 34 -2.39 47.72 2.39
N ARG A 35 -1.99 48.52 1.37
CA ARG A 35 -0.80 48.26 0.55
C ARG A 35 0.43 48.36 1.44
N LEU A 36 1.22 47.34 1.55
CA LEU A 36 2.56 47.35 2.09
C LEU A 36 3.55 47.11 0.95
N SER A 37 4.38 48.12 0.70
CA SER A 37 5.53 48.09 -0.19
C SER A 37 6.64 47.28 0.44
N VAL A 38 7.13 46.24 -0.29
CA VAL A 38 8.26 45.40 0.12
C VAL A 38 9.54 46.01 -0.45
N PRO A 39 10.59 46.26 0.35
CA PRO A 39 11.89 46.68 -0.19
C PRO A 39 12.65 45.49 -0.77
N VAL A 40 13.20 45.70 -1.96
CA VAL A 40 14.11 44.78 -2.63
C VAL A 40 15.45 44.78 -1.91
N VAL A 41 15.85 43.65 -1.32
CA VAL A 41 17.20 43.46 -0.79
C VAL A 41 18.05 42.77 -1.85
N GLN A 42 19.05 43.45 -2.35
CA GLN A 42 20.12 42.89 -3.17
C GLN A 42 21.01 41.99 -2.31
N VAL A 43 21.12 40.71 -2.67
CA VAL A 43 22.07 39.76 -2.06
C VAL A 43 23.32 39.70 -2.95
N THR A 44 24.41 40.25 -2.45
CA THR A 44 25.76 40.12 -3.02
C THR A 44 26.29 38.69 -2.80
N ARG A 45 26.82 38.11 -3.86
CA ARG A 45 27.53 36.82 -3.84
C ARG A 45 28.80 36.93 -3.02
N ALA A 46 28.90 36.13 -1.97
CA ALA A 46 30.16 35.76 -1.35
C ALA A 46 30.49 34.32 -1.70
N SER A 47 31.54 34.09 -2.46
CA SER A 47 32.13 32.80 -2.77
C SER A 47 32.93 32.32 -1.56
N SER A 48 32.44 31.27 -0.88
CA SER A 48 33.25 30.47 0.03
C SER A 48 33.27 29.01 -0.40
N THR A 49 34.44 28.57 -0.80
CA THR A 49 34.81 27.18 -1.05
C THR A 49 34.72 26.38 0.26
N PHE A 50 33.67 25.60 0.44
CA PHE A 50 33.62 24.56 1.45
C PHE A 50 33.82 23.21 0.78
N ALA A 51 34.96 22.57 1.09
CA ALA A 51 35.26 21.20 0.74
C ALA A 51 34.34 20.27 1.54
N THR A 52 33.34 19.70 0.89
CA THR A 52 32.48 18.67 1.48
C THR A 52 33.22 17.34 1.49
N ARG A 53 33.73 16.95 2.66
CA ARG A 53 34.05 15.55 2.97
C ARG A 53 32.73 14.79 3.02
N ARG A 54 32.47 13.96 2.01
CA ARG A 54 31.43 12.93 2.04
C ARG A 54 31.82 11.87 3.09
N PRO A 55 30.96 11.53 4.06
CA PRO A 55 31.16 10.31 4.82
C PRO A 55 30.93 9.12 3.87
N ALA A 56 31.91 8.24 3.78
CA ALA A 56 31.80 6.97 3.07
C ALA A 56 30.79 6.10 3.81
N VAL A 57 29.55 6.05 3.32
CA VAL A 57 28.58 5.06 3.72
C VAL A 57 29.10 3.72 3.23
N ARG A 58 29.53 2.87 4.14
CA ARG A 58 29.81 1.47 3.91
C ARG A 58 28.50 0.76 3.52
N SER A 59 28.14 0.82 2.26
CA SER A 59 27.14 -0.02 1.63
C SER A 59 27.80 -1.33 1.17
N ALA A 60 28.10 -2.18 2.09
CA ALA A 60 28.62 -3.50 1.76
C ALA A 60 28.17 -4.48 2.85
N ARG A 61 26.92 -4.92 2.75
CA ARG A 61 26.42 -6.21 3.31
C ARG A 61 24.95 -6.50 3.06
N VAL A 62 24.28 -5.84 2.11
CA VAL A 62 22.88 -6.17 1.73
C VAL A 62 22.78 -6.95 0.40
N CYS A 63 23.87 -7.06 -0.37
CA CYS A 63 23.84 -7.69 -1.70
C CYS A 63 24.21 -9.19 -1.76
N ALA A 64 24.30 -9.90 -0.63
CA ALA A 64 24.68 -11.32 -0.65
C ALA A 64 23.50 -12.30 -0.44
N TRP A 65 22.25 -11.85 -0.60
CA TRP A 65 21.08 -12.72 -0.29
C TRP A 65 20.16 -13.01 -1.49
N MET A 66 20.46 -12.57 -2.69
CA MET A 66 19.59 -12.73 -3.86
C MET A 66 20.10 -13.74 -4.92
N GLY A 67 21.00 -14.63 -4.57
CA GLY A 67 21.59 -15.58 -5.52
C GLY A 67 21.72 -17.02 -5.03
N ALA A 68 20.75 -17.55 -4.28
CA ALA A 68 20.78 -18.98 -3.92
C ALA A 68 19.36 -19.56 -3.99
N SER A 69 19.20 -20.47 -4.94
CA SER A 69 18.10 -21.41 -5.13
C SER A 69 17.31 -21.73 -3.86
N HIS A 70 16.00 -21.86 -3.98
CA HIS A 70 14.98 -22.26 -2.99
C HIS A 70 15.31 -23.46 -2.08
N THR A 71 16.47 -24.07 -2.20
CA THR A 71 16.89 -25.30 -1.48
C THR A 71 17.80 -25.06 -0.29
N ARG A 72 18.11 -23.82 0.11
CA ARG A 72 19.04 -23.54 1.24
C ARG A 72 18.42 -22.88 2.46
N LEU A 73 17.11 -22.76 2.54
CA LEU A 73 16.40 -22.30 3.76
C LEU A 73 16.18 -23.41 4.82
N LEU A 74 16.70 -24.62 4.58
CA LEU A 74 16.58 -25.77 5.49
C LEU A 74 17.87 -26.11 6.23
N ALA A 75 18.90 -25.25 6.24
CA ALA A 75 20.13 -25.53 6.97
C ALA A 75 20.16 -24.78 8.30
N THR A 76 19.87 -25.49 9.37
CA THR A 76 20.14 -25.11 10.75
C THR A 76 21.64 -24.99 10.98
N GLU A 77 22.19 -23.78 11.07
CA GLU A 77 23.40 -23.56 11.85
C GLU A 77 23.01 -22.96 13.21
N ALA A 78 23.06 -23.80 14.22
CA ALA A 78 22.92 -23.39 15.60
C ALA A 78 24.12 -22.55 15.98
N ASP A 79 23.95 -21.25 16.12
CA ASP A 79 24.95 -20.39 16.75
C ASP A 79 24.88 -20.65 18.26
N SER A 80 25.84 -21.41 18.75
CA SER A 80 25.85 -22.00 20.09
C SER A 80 26.16 -20.99 21.21
N ALA A 81 26.09 -19.69 20.94
CA ALA A 81 26.48 -18.66 21.93
C ALA A 81 25.31 -17.95 22.64
N THR A 82 24.06 -18.04 22.17
CA THR A 82 22.94 -17.25 22.74
C THR A 82 21.63 -17.99 22.96
N GLY A 83 21.53 -19.30 22.75
CA GLY A 83 20.32 -20.06 23.11
C GLY A 83 19.00 -19.64 22.38
N ASN A 84 19.05 -18.75 21.41
CA ASN A 84 17.89 -18.35 20.61
C ASN A 84 17.73 -19.29 19.43
N VAL A 85 16.77 -20.20 19.56
CA VAL A 85 16.30 -20.99 18.41
C VAL A 85 15.61 -20.03 17.46
N THR A 86 16.19 -19.80 16.28
CA THR A 86 15.50 -19.07 15.19
C THR A 86 14.26 -19.87 14.80
N PRO A 87 13.05 -19.29 14.87
CA PRO A 87 11.84 -20.02 14.53
C PRO A 87 11.90 -20.44 13.06
N VAL A 88 11.68 -21.72 12.81
CA VAL A 88 11.64 -22.30 11.45
C VAL A 88 10.22 -22.16 10.92
N VAL A 89 10.08 -21.58 9.72
CA VAL A 89 8.77 -21.48 9.07
C VAL A 89 8.33 -22.86 8.61
N SER A 90 7.14 -23.30 9.01
CA SER A 90 6.59 -24.61 8.61
C SER A 90 6.30 -24.65 7.09
N GLU A 91 6.38 -25.83 6.47
CA GLU A 91 6.03 -25.99 5.05
C GLU A 91 4.59 -25.54 4.75
N ALA A 92 3.66 -25.74 5.66
CA ALA A 92 2.28 -25.28 5.54
C ALA A 92 2.19 -23.74 5.53
N ASP A 93 2.97 -23.06 6.39
CA ASP A 93 3.06 -21.60 6.40
C ASP A 93 3.70 -21.09 5.12
N ILE A 94 4.78 -21.71 4.64
CA ILE A 94 5.43 -21.35 3.38
C ILE A 94 4.41 -21.44 2.23
N ALA A 95 3.72 -22.55 2.09
CA ALA A 95 2.73 -22.74 1.03
C ALA A 95 1.59 -21.71 1.07
N ARG A 96 1.15 -21.32 2.27
CA ARG A 96 0.13 -20.29 2.48
C ARG A 96 0.65 -18.90 2.15
N LEU A 97 1.82 -18.53 2.69
CA LEU A 97 2.40 -17.19 2.56
C LEU A 97 2.83 -16.88 1.13
N LEU A 98 3.33 -17.85 0.37
CA LEU A 98 3.65 -17.70 -1.05
C LEU A 98 2.45 -17.25 -1.88
N ARG A 99 1.25 -17.69 -1.50
CA ARG A 99 -0.01 -17.37 -2.18
C ARG A 99 -0.75 -16.15 -1.60
N GLN A 100 -0.17 -15.49 -0.61
CA GLN A 100 -0.76 -14.31 0.01
C GLN A 100 -0.16 -13.02 -0.56
N ARG A 101 -1.02 -12.00 -0.74
CA ARG A 101 -0.61 -10.65 -1.17
C ARG A 101 -1.34 -9.61 -0.32
N ASN A 102 -0.60 -8.64 0.24
CA ASN A 102 -1.16 -7.49 0.94
C ASN A 102 -0.89 -6.25 0.10
N VAL A 103 -1.90 -5.77 -0.61
CA VAL A 103 -1.75 -4.78 -1.68
C VAL A 103 -2.57 -3.54 -1.39
N GLY A 104 -1.94 -2.37 -1.51
CA GLY A 104 -2.62 -1.08 -1.48
C GLY A 104 -2.95 -0.57 -2.87
N ILE A 105 -4.12 0.03 -3.04
CA ILE A 105 -4.47 0.75 -4.27
C ILE A 105 -4.41 2.24 -3.98
N SER A 106 -3.43 2.93 -4.58
CA SER A 106 -3.19 4.35 -4.37
C SER A 106 -3.22 5.12 -5.68
N ALA A 107 -3.70 6.37 -5.63
CA ALA A 107 -3.91 7.17 -6.83
C ALA A 107 -4.06 8.65 -6.51
N HIS A 108 -3.88 9.50 -7.53
CA HIS A 108 -4.35 10.89 -7.45
C HIS A 108 -5.88 10.95 -7.61
N ILE A 109 -6.47 12.07 -7.20
CA ILE A 109 -7.91 12.32 -7.33
C ILE A 109 -8.35 12.17 -8.79
N ASP A 110 -9.51 11.58 -9.00
CA ASP A 110 -10.10 11.35 -10.32
C ASP A 110 -9.26 10.46 -11.28
N SER A 111 -8.32 9.66 -10.80
CA SER A 111 -7.64 8.66 -11.65
C SER A 111 -8.50 7.43 -11.95
N GLY A 112 -9.58 7.24 -11.19
CA GLY A 112 -10.50 6.10 -11.28
C GLY A 112 -10.13 4.95 -10.34
N LYS A 113 -9.50 5.26 -9.20
CA LYS A 113 -9.14 4.31 -8.16
C LYS A 113 -10.34 3.49 -7.69
N THR A 114 -11.39 4.13 -7.19
CA THR A 114 -12.60 3.46 -6.67
C THR A 114 -13.27 2.61 -7.74
N THR A 115 -13.31 3.10 -9.01
CA THR A 115 -13.82 2.31 -10.13
C THR A 115 -12.98 1.05 -10.36
N LEU A 116 -11.64 1.15 -10.27
CA LEU A 116 -10.75 0.01 -10.42
C LEU A 116 -10.97 -0.99 -9.27
N THR A 117 -11.05 -0.53 -8.04
CA THR A 117 -11.29 -1.37 -6.85
C THR A 117 -12.62 -2.12 -6.97
N GLU A 118 -13.70 -1.46 -7.39
CA GLU A 118 -14.99 -2.11 -7.66
C GLU A 118 -14.88 -3.23 -8.72
N ARG A 119 -14.12 -3.01 -9.80
CA ARG A 119 -13.87 -4.05 -10.82
C ARG A 119 -13.06 -5.22 -10.28
N VAL A 120 -12.04 -4.94 -9.47
CA VAL A 120 -11.28 -6.00 -8.79
C VAL A 120 -12.19 -6.85 -7.90
N LEU A 121 -13.05 -6.24 -7.10
CA LEU A 121 -14.02 -6.96 -6.25
C LEU A 121 -15.02 -7.77 -7.07
N TYR A 122 -15.46 -7.26 -8.21
CA TYR A 122 -16.36 -7.97 -9.10
C TYR A 122 -15.71 -9.21 -9.70
N TYR A 123 -14.50 -9.08 -10.28
CA TYR A 123 -13.81 -10.21 -10.91
C TYR A 123 -13.36 -11.28 -9.90
N THR A 124 -13.13 -10.90 -8.66
CA THR A 124 -12.83 -11.84 -7.57
C THR A 124 -14.08 -12.44 -6.92
N GLY A 125 -15.29 -12.11 -7.44
CA GLY A 125 -16.56 -12.65 -6.98
C GLY A 125 -17.04 -12.15 -5.62
N ARG A 126 -16.43 -11.06 -5.10
CA ARG A 126 -16.84 -10.46 -3.82
C ARG A 126 -18.10 -9.63 -3.93
N ILE A 127 -18.36 -9.03 -5.07
CA ILE A 127 -19.61 -8.33 -5.39
C ILE A 127 -20.25 -8.97 -6.61
N LYS A 128 -21.58 -9.05 -6.62
CA LYS A 128 -22.35 -9.66 -7.71
C LYS A 128 -22.54 -8.72 -8.89
N ASP A 129 -22.70 -7.45 -8.59
CA ASP A 129 -22.94 -6.41 -9.56
C ASP A 129 -21.95 -5.27 -9.39
N ILE A 130 -21.68 -4.60 -10.48
CA ILE A 130 -20.76 -3.47 -10.57
C ILE A 130 -21.57 -2.19 -10.32
N HIS A 131 -21.19 -1.43 -9.29
CA HIS A 131 -21.78 -0.13 -8.99
C HIS A 131 -20.91 1.01 -9.54
N GLU A 132 -21.53 2.10 -9.95
CA GLU A 132 -20.82 3.30 -10.38
C GLU A 132 -20.61 4.23 -9.19
N VAL A 133 -19.40 4.80 -9.06
CA VAL A 133 -19.00 5.69 -7.94
C VAL A 133 -19.89 6.94 -7.84
N ARG A 134 -20.37 7.45 -8.99
CA ARG A 134 -21.33 8.55 -9.09
C ARG A 134 -22.66 8.03 -9.64
N GLY A 135 -23.11 6.91 -9.12
CA GLY A 135 -24.17 6.11 -9.69
C GLY A 135 -25.51 6.81 -9.72
N ARG A 136 -26.17 6.65 -10.85
CA ARG A 136 -27.60 6.95 -11.00
C ARG A 136 -28.47 5.98 -10.21
N ASP A 137 -27.86 4.96 -9.62
CA ASP A 137 -28.47 3.84 -8.89
C ASP A 137 -28.59 4.07 -7.37
N GLU A 138 -28.13 5.23 -6.85
CA GLU A 138 -28.16 5.62 -5.43
C GLU A 138 -27.44 4.65 -4.46
N VAL A 139 -26.77 3.60 -4.97
CA VAL A 139 -26.12 2.56 -4.15
C VAL A 139 -24.69 2.96 -3.78
N GLY A 140 -23.97 3.59 -4.70
CA GLY A 140 -22.54 3.96 -4.53
C GLY A 140 -21.58 2.78 -4.52
N ALA A 141 -20.28 3.06 -4.45
CA ALA A 141 -19.25 2.02 -4.43
C ALA A 141 -19.26 1.26 -3.09
N LYS A 142 -19.07 -0.06 -3.13
CA LYS A 142 -19.09 -0.93 -1.94
C LYS A 142 -17.97 -0.59 -0.94
N MET A 143 -16.83 -0.11 -1.41
CA MET A 143 -15.70 0.28 -0.55
C MET A 143 -15.91 1.63 0.14
N ASP A 144 -16.73 2.52 -0.45
CA ASP A 144 -17.04 3.82 0.16
C ASP A 144 -18.08 3.61 1.28
N SER A 145 -17.60 3.47 2.52
CA SER A 145 -18.41 3.09 3.67
C SER A 145 -19.23 4.24 4.25
N MET A 146 -18.74 5.48 4.07
CA MET A 146 -19.37 6.69 4.63
C MET A 146 -20.33 7.33 3.62
N ASP A 147 -21.46 7.86 4.11
CA ASP A 147 -22.41 8.61 3.28
C ASP A 147 -21.73 9.81 2.60
N LEU A 148 -20.77 10.43 3.28
CA LEU A 148 -20.01 11.55 2.75
C LEU A 148 -19.08 11.15 1.60
N GLU A 149 -18.48 9.97 1.65
CA GLU A 149 -17.67 9.42 0.57
C GLU A 149 -18.54 9.22 -0.68
N ARG A 150 -19.71 8.63 -0.51
CA ARG A 150 -20.67 8.41 -1.60
C ARG A 150 -21.20 9.71 -2.18
N GLU A 151 -21.55 10.69 -1.33
CA GLU A 151 -22.01 12.02 -1.76
C GLU A 151 -20.94 12.77 -2.55
N LYS A 152 -19.69 12.74 -2.10
CA LYS A 152 -18.58 13.46 -2.72
C LYS A 152 -17.89 12.66 -3.83
N GLY A 153 -18.07 11.35 -3.89
CA GLY A 153 -17.38 10.45 -4.82
C GLY A 153 -15.87 10.41 -4.62
N ILE A 154 -15.41 10.52 -3.37
CA ILE A 154 -13.99 10.46 -2.98
C ILE A 154 -13.82 9.52 -1.79
N THR A 155 -12.76 8.74 -1.77
CA THR A 155 -12.38 7.92 -0.62
C THR A 155 -11.75 8.80 0.46
N ILE A 156 -12.26 8.74 1.68
CA ILE A 156 -11.79 9.50 2.86
C ILE A 156 -11.02 8.59 3.81
N GLN A 157 -11.59 7.42 4.13
CA GLN A 157 -10.98 6.43 5.00
C GLN A 157 -10.44 5.25 4.20
N SER A 158 -9.34 4.67 4.67
CA SER A 158 -8.85 3.43 4.09
C SER A 158 -9.79 2.27 4.43
N ALA A 159 -10.23 1.52 3.43
CA ALA A 159 -11.06 0.34 3.60
C ALA A 159 -10.25 -0.91 3.31
N ALA A 160 -10.31 -1.90 4.22
CA ALA A 160 -9.67 -3.19 4.04
C ALA A 160 -10.68 -4.23 3.57
N THR A 161 -10.31 -5.01 2.59
CA THR A 161 -11.09 -6.15 2.11
C THR A 161 -10.16 -7.28 1.69
N TYR A 162 -10.67 -8.49 1.66
CA TYR A 162 -9.93 -9.64 1.16
C TYR A 162 -10.68 -10.29 -0.01
N CYS A 163 -9.94 -10.88 -0.91
CA CYS A 163 -10.50 -11.60 -2.05
C CYS A 163 -9.58 -12.74 -2.48
N ASN A 164 -10.11 -13.68 -3.22
CA ASN A 164 -9.34 -14.77 -3.79
C ASN A 164 -9.29 -14.63 -5.31
N TRP A 165 -8.14 -14.87 -5.90
CA TRP A 165 -7.92 -14.80 -7.33
C TRP A 165 -7.20 -16.04 -7.84
N LYS A 166 -7.67 -16.59 -8.97
CA LYS A 166 -7.02 -17.72 -9.66
C LYS A 166 -6.12 -17.18 -10.75
N ALA A 167 -4.84 -17.00 -10.44
CA ALA A 167 -3.86 -16.50 -11.39
C ALA A 167 -3.18 -17.64 -12.16
N THR A 168 -2.82 -17.38 -13.40
CA THR A 168 -1.96 -18.24 -14.20
C THR A 168 -0.50 -17.84 -13.96
N PRO A 169 0.37 -18.76 -13.50
CA PRO A 169 1.79 -18.45 -13.35
C PRO A 169 2.39 -18.04 -14.71
N PRO A 170 3.27 -17.04 -14.77
CA PRO A 170 3.89 -16.59 -16.02
C PRO A 170 4.88 -17.63 -16.59
N THR A 171 5.20 -18.69 -15.85
CA THR A 171 6.22 -19.70 -16.18
C THR A 171 5.73 -20.89 -16.99
N GLU A 172 4.43 -21.08 -17.18
CA GLU A 172 3.91 -22.22 -17.94
C GLU A 172 3.74 -21.85 -19.42
N THR A 173 4.78 -22.06 -20.23
CA THR A 173 4.63 -22.32 -21.65
C THR A 173 4.27 -23.80 -21.80
N SER A 174 3.14 -24.08 -22.42
CA SER A 174 2.86 -25.40 -22.99
C SER A 174 3.85 -25.66 -24.13
N ASN A 175 5.05 -26.16 -23.81
CA ASN A 175 5.93 -26.75 -24.80
C ASN A 175 5.34 -28.10 -25.20
N VAL A 176 4.36 -28.08 -26.07
CA VAL A 176 3.96 -29.27 -26.82
C VAL A 176 4.76 -29.25 -28.11
N THR A 177 5.98 -29.81 -28.05
CA THR A 177 6.67 -30.27 -29.24
C THR A 177 6.22 -31.72 -29.50
N GLY A 178 5.47 -31.93 -30.58
CA GLY A 178 5.36 -33.20 -31.28
C GLY A 178 4.12 -34.03 -31.01
N ASP A 179 3.30 -34.14 -32.05
CA ASP A 179 2.41 -35.27 -32.43
C ASP A 179 1.69 -36.05 -31.32
N ALA A 180 0.50 -35.59 -30.98
CA ALA A 180 -0.67 -36.44 -30.75
C ALA A 180 -1.94 -35.59 -30.69
N ALA A 181 -2.68 -35.55 -31.76
CA ALA A 181 -4.08 -35.13 -31.74
C ALA A 181 -4.85 -36.08 -30.83
N LEU A 182 -5.46 -35.54 -29.77
CA LEU A 182 -6.72 -35.98 -29.19
C LEU A 182 -6.98 -35.23 -27.86
N ASP A 183 -7.99 -34.37 -27.91
CA ASP A 183 -8.86 -33.96 -26.80
C ASP A 183 -8.30 -34.02 -25.36
N THR A 184 -7.55 -33.00 -24.96
CA THR A 184 -7.47 -32.64 -23.55
C THR A 184 -7.31 -31.12 -23.49
N GLU A 185 -8.32 -30.44 -22.96
CA GLU A 185 -8.19 -29.07 -22.48
C GLU A 185 -6.91 -29.00 -21.63
N SER A 186 -5.87 -28.38 -22.15
CA SER A 186 -4.67 -28.05 -21.38
C SER A 186 -5.04 -26.97 -20.38
N THR A 187 -5.68 -27.37 -19.29
CA THR A 187 -5.92 -26.55 -18.11
C THR A 187 -4.56 -26.21 -17.51
N SER A 188 -3.97 -25.10 -17.93
CA SER A 188 -2.88 -24.46 -17.19
C SER A 188 -3.33 -24.37 -15.72
N LYS A 189 -2.58 -24.98 -14.82
CA LYS A 189 -2.95 -25.15 -13.41
C LYS A 189 -2.98 -23.80 -12.73
N LYS A 190 -4.15 -23.15 -12.70
CA LYS A 190 -4.36 -21.87 -12.03
C LYS A 190 -4.12 -22.04 -10.54
N GLU A 191 -3.33 -21.16 -9.97
CA GLU A 191 -3.06 -21.12 -8.53
C GLU A 191 -4.00 -20.16 -7.82
N ASP A 192 -4.53 -20.58 -6.66
CA ASP A 192 -5.41 -19.76 -5.83
C ASP A 192 -4.56 -18.81 -4.97
N PHE A 193 -4.69 -17.50 -5.18
CA PHE A 193 -4.08 -16.45 -4.37
C PHE A 193 -5.10 -15.81 -3.45
N HIS A 194 -4.65 -15.52 -2.22
CA HIS A 194 -5.38 -14.75 -1.24
C HIS A 194 -4.84 -13.32 -1.22
N ILE A 195 -5.67 -12.35 -1.61
CA ILE A 195 -5.27 -10.95 -1.75
C ILE A 195 -6.03 -10.11 -0.72
N ASN A 196 -5.29 -9.48 0.19
CA ASN A 196 -5.80 -8.43 1.04
C ASN A 196 -5.59 -7.09 0.33
N ILE A 197 -6.67 -6.36 0.11
CA ILE A 197 -6.67 -5.07 -0.57
C ILE A 197 -6.97 -3.99 0.46
N ILE A 198 -6.12 -2.97 0.52
CA ILE A 198 -6.38 -1.75 1.28
C ILE A 198 -6.55 -0.61 0.28
N ASP A 199 -7.76 -0.09 0.18
CA ASP A 199 -8.05 1.10 -0.63
C ASP A 199 -7.64 2.35 0.14
N THR A 200 -6.75 3.18 -0.45
CA THR A 200 -6.21 4.37 0.22
C THR A 200 -6.81 5.65 -0.34
N PRO A 201 -7.00 6.69 0.47
CA PRO A 201 -7.44 7.99 -0.04
C PRO A 201 -6.46 8.56 -1.06
N GLY A 202 -6.99 9.29 -2.06
CA GLY A 202 -6.17 10.00 -3.05
C GLY A 202 -5.96 11.48 -2.75
N HIS A 203 -6.59 12.03 -1.70
CA HIS A 203 -6.53 13.44 -1.37
C HIS A 203 -5.42 13.75 -0.35
N VAL A 204 -4.73 14.87 -0.55
CA VAL A 204 -3.62 15.30 0.34
C VAL A 204 -4.05 15.55 1.78
N ASP A 205 -5.32 15.91 2.00
CA ASP A 205 -5.85 16.14 3.36
C ASP A 205 -5.90 14.86 4.19
N PHE A 206 -5.86 13.69 3.54
CA PHE A 206 -5.95 12.37 4.19
C PHE A 206 -4.61 11.64 4.19
N THR A 207 -3.50 12.38 4.18
CA THR A 207 -2.13 11.85 4.14
C THR A 207 -1.87 10.80 5.21
N ILE A 208 -2.38 10.99 6.43
CA ILE A 208 -2.18 10.04 7.54
C ILE A 208 -2.82 8.68 7.28
N GLU A 209 -3.96 8.63 6.61
CA GLU A 209 -4.60 7.35 6.23
C GLU A 209 -3.74 6.58 5.20
N VAL A 210 -3.10 7.30 4.29
CA VAL A 210 -2.16 6.70 3.33
C VAL A 210 -0.92 6.16 4.05
N GLU A 211 -0.35 6.92 5.02
CA GLU A 211 0.80 6.48 5.82
C GLU A 211 0.48 5.22 6.64
N ARG A 212 -0.72 5.16 7.24
CA ARG A 212 -1.20 3.97 7.98
C ARG A 212 -1.27 2.74 7.10
N ALA A 213 -1.87 2.88 5.93
CA ALA A 213 -2.01 1.79 4.99
C ALA A 213 -0.64 1.31 4.49
N LEU A 214 0.21 2.23 4.00
CA LEU A 214 1.53 1.89 3.47
C LEU A 214 2.44 1.21 4.49
N ARG A 215 2.28 1.50 5.79
CA ARG A 215 3.05 0.85 6.86
C ARG A 215 2.80 -0.65 6.99
N VAL A 216 1.63 -1.12 6.54
CA VAL A 216 1.19 -2.51 6.69
C VAL A 216 1.03 -3.23 5.35
N LEU A 217 1.44 -2.63 4.24
CA LEU A 217 1.37 -3.22 2.92
C LEU A 217 2.69 -3.87 2.52
N ASP A 218 2.60 -4.94 1.74
CA ASP A 218 3.77 -5.57 1.13
C ASP A 218 4.02 -5.04 -0.27
N GLY A 219 2.98 -4.60 -0.97
CA GLY A 219 3.07 -4.00 -2.29
C GLY A 219 1.94 -3.03 -2.57
N ALA A 220 2.03 -2.29 -3.66
CA ALA A 220 1.01 -1.31 -4.05
C ALA A 220 0.74 -1.29 -5.55
N VAL A 221 -0.45 -0.82 -5.92
CA VAL A 221 -0.82 -0.45 -7.29
C VAL A 221 -0.96 1.07 -7.34
N LEU A 222 -0.13 1.72 -8.14
CA LEU A 222 -0.19 3.15 -8.40
C LEU A 222 -1.04 3.41 -9.64
N VAL A 223 -2.25 3.91 -9.44
CA VAL A 223 -3.20 4.18 -10.54
C VAL A 223 -2.97 5.57 -11.11
N LEU A 224 -2.71 5.63 -12.40
CA LEU A 224 -2.43 6.84 -13.17
C LEU A 224 -3.50 7.06 -14.23
N CYS A 225 -3.75 8.31 -14.60
CA CYS A 225 -4.68 8.63 -15.68
C CYS A 225 -3.92 8.78 -17.01
N ALA A 226 -4.38 8.11 -18.07
CA ALA A 226 -3.76 8.18 -19.40
C ALA A 226 -3.77 9.60 -20.00
N VAL A 227 -4.74 10.44 -19.60
CA VAL A 227 -4.87 11.84 -20.07
C VAL A 227 -4.09 12.81 -19.18
N SER A 228 -4.23 12.71 -17.84
CA SER A 228 -3.62 13.67 -16.91
C SER A 228 -2.15 13.31 -16.57
N GLY A 229 -1.79 12.05 -16.68
CA GLY A 229 -0.43 11.57 -16.37
C GLY A 229 -0.08 11.67 -14.87
N VAL A 230 1.20 11.90 -14.60
CA VAL A 230 1.74 12.08 -13.24
C VAL A 230 1.46 13.48 -12.73
N GLN A 231 0.67 13.58 -11.66
CA GLN A 231 0.29 14.83 -10.98
C GLN A 231 1.07 15.03 -9.66
N SER A 232 0.93 16.22 -9.04
CA SER A 232 1.58 16.53 -7.77
C SER A 232 1.23 15.55 -6.65
N GLN A 233 -0.02 15.14 -6.57
CA GLN A 233 -0.47 14.14 -5.59
C GLN A 233 0.18 12.76 -5.82
N THR A 234 0.37 12.37 -7.08
CA THR A 234 1.11 11.14 -7.43
C THR A 234 2.54 11.18 -6.89
N ILE A 235 3.22 12.34 -7.01
CA ILE A 235 4.58 12.51 -6.47
C ILE A 235 4.61 12.37 -4.96
N THR A 236 3.60 12.91 -4.26
CA THR A 236 3.48 12.78 -2.80
C THR A 236 3.31 11.33 -2.38
N VAL A 237 2.39 10.61 -3.01
CA VAL A 237 2.15 9.19 -2.73
C VAL A 237 3.38 8.33 -3.06
N ASP A 238 4.08 8.62 -4.16
CA ASP A 238 5.32 7.95 -4.53
C ASP A 238 6.42 8.12 -3.47
N ARG A 239 6.57 9.35 -2.91
CA ARG A 239 7.52 9.60 -1.82
C ARG A 239 7.18 8.80 -0.56
N GLN A 240 5.89 8.67 -0.24
CA GLN A 240 5.43 7.85 0.88
C GLN A 240 5.73 6.37 0.65
N MET A 241 5.43 5.82 -0.55
CA MET A 241 5.79 4.44 -0.92
C MET A 241 7.28 4.18 -0.79
N ARG A 242 8.13 5.12 -1.23
CA ARG A 242 9.60 5.00 -1.07
C ARG A 242 10.05 5.04 0.39
N ARG A 243 9.40 5.83 1.23
CA ARG A 243 9.72 5.91 2.67
C ARG A 243 9.56 4.56 3.36
N TYR A 244 8.54 3.81 2.97
CA TYR A 244 8.25 2.48 3.52
C TYR A 244 8.82 1.34 2.69
N ASN A 245 9.61 1.63 1.65
CA ASN A 245 10.15 0.63 0.72
C ASN A 245 9.06 -0.31 0.17
N VAL A 246 7.90 0.24 -0.20
CA VAL A 246 6.77 -0.52 -0.76
C VAL A 246 6.97 -0.68 -2.27
N PRO A 247 7.18 -1.91 -2.77
CA PRO A 247 7.20 -2.22 -4.20
C PRO A 247 5.88 -1.86 -4.86
N ARG A 248 5.92 -1.41 -6.12
CA ARG A 248 4.72 -0.96 -6.80
C ARG A 248 4.62 -1.37 -8.25
N LEU A 249 3.40 -1.67 -8.66
CA LEU A 249 2.97 -1.74 -10.06
C LEU A 249 2.33 -0.42 -10.43
N SER A 250 2.51 0.04 -11.66
CA SER A 250 1.80 1.20 -12.20
C SER A 250 0.66 0.73 -13.11
N PHE A 251 -0.53 1.29 -12.95
CA PHE A 251 -1.68 1.01 -13.82
C PHE A 251 -2.17 2.30 -14.49
N ILE A 252 -2.01 2.39 -15.80
CA ILE A 252 -2.49 3.52 -16.60
C ILE A 252 -3.95 3.27 -16.96
N ASN A 253 -4.84 3.97 -16.28
CA ASN A 253 -6.28 3.87 -16.41
C ASN A 253 -6.85 4.93 -17.37
N LYS A 254 -8.09 4.75 -17.79
CA LYS A 254 -8.85 5.67 -18.68
C LYS A 254 -8.27 5.74 -20.09
N MET A 255 -7.83 4.61 -20.60
CA MET A 255 -7.36 4.49 -21.99
C MET A 255 -8.45 4.71 -23.04
N ASP A 256 -9.71 4.74 -22.61
CA ASP A 256 -10.91 5.02 -23.43
C ASP A 256 -11.17 6.51 -23.68
N ARG A 257 -10.39 7.40 -23.07
CA ARG A 257 -10.62 8.84 -23.19
C ARG A 257 -9.86 9.45 -24.36
N ALA A 258 -10.50 10.41 -25.03
CA ALA A 258 -9.84 11.22 -26.04
C ALA A 258 -8.58 11.91 -25.47
N GLY A 259 -7.46 11.82 -26.18
CA GLY A 259 -6.15 12.33 -25.74
C GLY A 259 -5.41 11.42 -24.76
N ALA A 260 -5.86 10.19 -24.57
CA ALA A 260 -5.11 9.19 -23.82
C ALA A 260 -3.76 8.89 -24.51
N ASN A 261 -2.68 9.00 -23.76
CA ASN A 261 -1.33 8.69 -24.27
C ASN A 261 -0.52 7.96 -23.19
N PRO A 262 -0.47 6.63 -23.22
CA PRO A 262 0.22 5.84 -22.22
C PRO A 262 1.75 6.05 -22.26
N TRP A 263 2.32 6.25 -23.43
CA TRP A 263 3.76 6.42 -23.61
C TRP A 263 4.27 7.68 -22.92
N ARG A 264 3.52 8.79 -23.04
CA ARG A 264 3.80 10.01 -22.29
C ARG A 264 3.74 9.79 -20.78
N VAL A 265 2.83 8.94 -20.29
CA VAL A 265 2.71 8.65 -18.85
C VAL A 265 3.89 7.79 -18.38
N VAL A 266 4.32 6.79 -19.16
CA VAL A 266 5.53 5.98 -18.86
C VAL A 266 6.75 6.90 -18.76
N GLU A 267 6.93 7.82 -19.71
CA GLU A 267 8.04 8.79 -19.68
C GLU A 267 7.95 9.73 -18.46
N GLN A 268 6.75 10.12 -18.04
CA GLN A 268 6.55 10.90 -16.82
C GLN A 268 6.88 10.11 -15.54
N ILE A 269 6.65 8.81 -15.50
CA ILE A 269 7.09 7.96 -14.38
C ILE A 269 8.61 8.01 -14.29
N ARG A 270 9.32 7.85 -15.39
CA ARG A 270 10.79 7.89 -15.45
C ARG A 270 11.34 9.26 -15.04
N THR A 271 10.81 10.34 -15.58
CA THR A 271 11.34 11.70 -15.39
C THR A 271 10.89 12.36 -14.10
N LYS A 272 9.57 12.34 -13.78
CA LYS A 272 9.01 13.02 -12.60
C LYS A 272 9.14 12.19 -11.32
N LEU A 273 8.87 10.88 -11.40
CA LEU A 273 9.02 9.98 -10.25
C LEU A 273 10.45 9.43 -10.13
N ARG A 274 11.30 9.61 -11.14
CA ARG A 274 12.68 9.08 -11.16
C ARG A 274 12.71 7.59 -10.83
N MET A 275 11.83 6.82 -11.47
CA MET A 275 11.69 5.39 -11.31
C MET A 275 11.83 4.71 -12.67
N PRO A 276 12.81 3.81 -12.86
CA PRO A 276 12.84 2.96 -14.03
C PRO A 276 11.51 2.23 -14.21
N ALA A 277 10.93 2.33 -15.39
CA ALA A 277 9.63 1.76 -15.68
C ALA A 277 9.51 1.41 -17.15
N ALA A 278 8.85 0.32 -17.47
CA ALA A 278 8.52 -0.04 -18.83
C ALA A 278 7.12 -0.64 -18.92
N ALA A 279 6.50 -0.51 -20.07
CA ALA A 279 5.22 -1.10 -20.35
C ALA A 279 5.33 -2.61 -20.46
N LEU A 280 4.47 -3.35 -19.77
CA LEU A 280 4.29 -4.79 -19.98
C LEU A 280 3.26 -5.09 -21.05
N GLN A 281 2.54 -4.08 -21.52
CA GLN A 281 1.43 -4.23 -22.45
C GLN A 281 1.45 -3.12 -23.49
N VAL A 282 0.97 -3.45 -24.70
CA VAL A 282 0.71 -2.49 -25.77
C VAL A 282 -0.80 -2.49 -26.07
N PRO A 283 -1.45 -1.32 -26.09
CA PRO A 283 -2.89 -1.26 -26.38
C PRO A 283 -3.17 -1.56 -27.86
N ILE A 284 -4.17 -2.42 -28.10
CA ILE A 284 -4.79 -2.62 -29.40
C ILE A 284 -5.98 -1.66 -29.39
N ALA A 285 -5.82 -0.52 -30.05
CA ALA A 285 -6.83 0.54 -30.04
C ALA A 285 -7.27 0.85 -31.46
N SER A 286 -8.58 0.97 -31.68
CA SER A 286 -9.16 1.67 -32.81
C SER A 286 -9.36 3.17 -32.46
N GLU A 287 -9.74 4.02 -33.43
CA GLU A 287 -9.76 5.49 -33.27
C GLU A 287 -10.49 6.00 -32.00
N GLU A 288 -11.46 5.27 -31.45
CA GLU A 288 -12.26 5.68 -30.29
C GLU A 288 -12.37 4.60 -29.18
N SER A 289 -11.77 3.40 -29.35
CA SER A 289 -11.93 2.32 -28.41
C SER A 289 -10.62 1.56 -28.14
N LEU A 290 -10.44 1.15 -26.90
CA LEU A 290 -9.44 0.15 -26.54
C LEU A 290 -10.05 -1.22 -26.78
N ASP A 291 -9.59 -1.98 -27.79
CA ASP A 291 -10.18 -3.27 -28.14
C ASP A 291 -9.55 -4.42 -27.38
N GLY A 292 -8.23 -4.38 -27.21
CA GLY A 292 -7.46 -5.39 -26.51
C GLY A 292 -6.10 -4.88 -26.05
N LEU A 293 -5.26 -5.78 -25.58
CA LEU A 293 -3.92 -5.51 -25.10
C LEU A 293 -2.97 -6.61 -25.62
N VAL A 294 -1.79 -6.26 -26.06
CA VAL A 294 -0.71 -7.22 -26.32
C VAL A 294 0.12 -7.36 -25.04
N ASP A 295 0.21 -8.56 -24.49
CA ASP A 295 1.11 -8.89 -23.38
C ASP A 295 2.54 -9.09 -23.94
N LEU A 296 3.45 -8.23 -23.57
CA LEU A 296 4.85 -8.25 -24.05
C LEU A 296 5.69 -9.35 -23.40
N VAL A 297 5.28 -9.87 -22.23
CA VAL A 297 5.99 -10.95 -21.53
C VAL A 297 5.66 -12.29 -22.18
N ARG A 298 4.36 -12.62 -22.28
CA ARG A 298 3.86 -13.89 -22.85
C ARG A 298 3.76 -13.87 -24.37
N TRP A 299 3.88 -12.69 -24.99
CA TRP A 299 3.76 -12.46 -26.43
C TRP A 299 2.43 -12.92 -27.01
N LYS A 300 1.33 -12.49 -26.36
CA LYS A 300 -0.05 -12.83 -26.74
C LYS A 300 -0.93 -11.60 -26.82
N ALA A 301 -1.90 -11.58 -27.72
CA ALA A 301 -2.96 -10.60 -27.73
C ALA A 301 -4.11 -11.07 -26.83
N VAL A 302 -4.58 -10.20 -25.94
CA VAL A 302 -5.59 -10.46 -24.92
C VAL A 302 -6.78 -9.54 -25.16
N TYR A 303 -7.97 -10.13 -25.35
CA TYR A 303 -9.22 -9.41 -25.56
C TYR A 303 -10.18 -9.70 -24.40
N ASN A 304 -10.79 -8.65 -23.87
CA ASN A 304 -11.83 -8.77 -22.85
C ASN A 304 -13.21 -8.66 -23.54
N GLU A 305 -13.92 -9.77 -23.65
CA GLU A 305 -15.19 -9.92 -24.33
C GLU A 305 -16.37 -10.02 -23.35
N GLY A 306 -17.58 -9.86 -23.87
CA GLY A 306 -18.82 -9.86 -23.09
C GLY A 306 -19.16 -8.49 -22.47
N THR A 307 -20.40 -8.33 -22.03
CA THR A 307 -20.95 -7.04 -21.52
C THR A 307 -20.21 -6.50 -20.30
N LYS A 308 -19.62 -7.38 -19.48
CA LYS A 308 -18.85 -7.03 -18.28
C LYS A 308 -17.37 -7.42 -18.40
N GLY A 309 -16.86 -7.75 -19.60
CA GLY A 309 -15.47 -8.13 -19.84
C GLY A 309 -15.05 -9.43 -19.13
N ASN A 310 -15.99 -10.33 -18.83
CA ASN A 310 -15.75 -11.55 -18.05
C ASN A 310 -15.01 -12.63 -18.84
N VAL A 311 -15.13 -12.61 -20.17
CA VAL A 311 -14.50 -13.60 -21.04
C VAL A 311 -13.17 -13.04 -21.52
N VAL A 312 -12.08 -13.68 -21.12
CA VAL A 312 -10.74 -13.36 -21.59
C VAL A 312 -10.38 -14.29 -22.72
N ARG A 313 -10.21 -13.76 -23.93
CA ARG A 313 -9.75 -14.50 -25.09
C ARG A 313 -8.28 -14.14 -25.34
N GLU A 314 -7.42 -15.14 -25.30
CA GLU A 314 -6.01 -15.01 -25.63
C GLU A 314 -5.75 -15.58 -27.04
N THR A 315 -4.90 -14.94 -27.81
CA THR A 315 -4.47 -15.41 -29.14
C THR A 315 -2.98 -15.11 -29.32
N ASP A 316 -2.30 -16.01 -30.02
CA ASP A 316 -0.89 -15.84 -30.39
C ASP A 316 -0.76 -14.92 -31.61
N GLU A 317 -1.86 -14.63 -32.32
CA GLU A 317 -1.87 -13.71 -33.45
C GLU A 317 -1.96 -12.25 -32.96
N ILE A 318 -0.86 -11.51 -33.10
CA ILE A 318 -0.81 -10.08 -32.81
C ILE A 318 -1.18 -9.31 -34.09
N PRO A 319 -2.12 -8.33 -34.03
CA PRO A 319 -2.50 -7.54 -35.19
C PRO A 319 -1.29 -6.83 -35.81
N ALA A 320 -1.20 -6.85 -37.14
CA ALA A 320 -0.06 -6.28 -37.87
C ALA A 320 0.16 -4.79 -37.58
N GLU A 321 -0.92 -4.06 -37.26
CA GLU A 321 -0.88 -2.62 -36.96
C GLU A 321 -0.08 -2.30 -35.69
N VAL A 322 -0.10 -3.19 -34.71
CA VAL A 322 0.58 -2.99 -33.40
C VAL A 322 1.84 -3.85 -33.25
N LEU A 323 2.13 -4.74 -34.21
CA LEU A 323 3.24 -5.70 -34.13
C LEU A 323 4.61 -5.00 -34.00
N GLU A 324 4.88 -4.02 -34.84
CA GLU A 324 6.16 -3.30 -34.82
C GLU A 324 6.32 -2.50 -33.52
N LEU A 325 5.25 -1.84 -33.06
CA LEU A 325 5.25 -1.16 -31.78
C LEU A 325 5.45 -2.14 -30.61
N ALA A 326 4.84 -3.32 -30.69
CA ALA A 326 5.03 -4.35 -29.67
C ALA A 326 6.48 -4.83 -29.59
N LYS A 327 7.16 -5.03 -30.73
CA LYS A 327 8.58 -5.36 -30.76
C LYS A 327 9.43 -4.25 -30.16
N GLU A 328 9.23 -3.00 -30.58
CA GLU A 328 9.92 -1.84 -30.02
C GLU A 328 9.78 -1.78 -28.48
N LYS A 329 8.55 -1.92 -27.98
CA LYS A 329 8.29 -1.84 -26.54
C LYS A 329 8.79 -3.05 -25.76
N ARG A 330 8.87 -4.23 -26.38
CA ARG A 330 9.53 -5.40 -25.77
C ARG A 330 11.03 -5.20 -25.65
N THR A 331 11.67 -4.66 -26.68
CA THR A 331 13.10 -4.30 -26.62
C THR A 331 13.35 -3.26 -25.53
N GLU A 332 12.55 -2.19 -25.48
CA GLU A 332 12.62 -1.17 -24.43
C GLU A 332 12.45 -1.77 -23.01
N LEU A 333 11.56 -2.75 -22.84
CA LEU A 333 11.37 -3.46 -21.57
C LEU A 333 12.63 -4.22 -21.16
N ILE A 334 13.26 -4.95 -22.10
CA ILE A 334 14.48 -5.72 -21.86
C ILE A 334 15.64 -4.78 -21.50
N GLU A 335 15.83 -3.68 -22.25
CA GLU A 335 16.86 -2.66 -21.98
C GLU A 335 16.69 -2.06 -20.59
N GLN A 336 15.48 -1.63 -20.22
CA GLN A 336 15.21 -1.06 -18.90
C GLN A 336 15.41 -2.07 -17.75
N LEU A 337 15.20 -3.35 -17.99
CA LEU A 337 15.48 -4.40 -17.01
C LEU A 337 16.96 -4.70 -16.91
N ALA A 338 17.68 -4.70 -18.01
CA ALA A 338 19.13 -4.88 -18.02
C ALA A 338 19.87 -3.80 -17.21
N ASP A 339 19.33 -2.57 -17.16
CA ASP A 339 19.90 -1.48 -16.35
C ASP A 339 19.75 -1.70 -14.82
N VAL A 340 18.84 -2.58 -14.37
CA VAL A 340 18.48 -2.73 -12.96
C VAL A 340 18.59 -4.16 -12.41
N ASP A 341 18.73 -5.16 -13.26
CA ASP A 341 18.84 -6.59 -12.90
C ASP A 341 20.05 -7.24 -13.55
N ASP A 342 20.96 -7.76 -12.72
CA ASP A 342 22.26 -8.29 -13.17
C ASP A 342 22.11 -9.52 -14.09
N GLU A 343 21.16 -10.43 -13.82
CA GLU A 343 20.91 -11.62 -14.67
C GLU A 343 20.34 -11.21 -16.03
N MET A 344 19.50 -10.19 -16.10
CA MET A 344 18.99 -9.67 -17.37
C MET A 344 20.07 -8.93 -18.14
N ALA A 345 20.99 -8.23 -17.45
CA ALA A 345 22.15 -7.59 -18.08
C ALA A 345 23.06 -8.61 -18.78
N GLU A 346 23.30 -9.78 -18.15
CA GLU A 346 24.07 -10.86 -18.77
C GLU A 346 23.40 -11.37 -20.06
N ILE A 347 22.09 -11.63 -20.03
CA ILE A 347 21.30 -12.07 -21.19
C ILE A 347 21.37 -11.04 -22.32
N PHE A 348 21.28 -9.74 -21.97
CA PHE A 348 21.32 -8.63 -22.92
C PHE A 348 22.72 -8.49 -23.59
N ILE A 349 23.80 -8.67 -22.80
CA ILE A 349 25.19 -8.64 -23.33
C ILE A 349 25.47 -9.84 -24.26
N GLU A 350 24.85 -10.99 -23.96
CA GLU A 350 24.94 -12.19 -24.83
C GLU A 350 24.13 -12.07 -26.13
N GLU A 351 23.38 -10.95 -26.30
CA GLU A 351 22.45 -10.72 -27.43
C GLU A 351 21.43 -11.85 -27.61
N ARG A 352 21.06 -12.51 -26.51
CA ARG A 352 20.08 -13.59 -26.46
C ARG A 352 18.69 -13.09 -26.10
N GLU A 353 17.67 -13.58 -26.77
CA GLU A 353 16.31 -13.31 -26.33
C GLU A 353 16.02 -14.02 -24.99
N PRO A 354 15.49 -13.30 -23.97
CA PRO A 354 15.09 -13.91 -22.72
C PRO A 354 13.86 -14.80 -22.91
N THR A 355 13.84 -15.92 -22.22
CA THR A 355 12.63 -16.75 -22.09
C THR A 355 11.56 -16.02 -21.27
N ILE A 356 10.31 -16.45 -21.39
CA ILE A 356 9.20 -15.89 -20.61
C ILE A 356 9.48 -15.99 -19.10
N ALA A 357 10.06 -17.10 -18.66
CA ALA A 357 10.38 -17.34 -17.25
C ALA A 357 11.48 -16.40 -16.74
N GLU A 358 12.56 -16.21 -17.50
CA GLU A 358 13.65 -15.29 -17.17
C GLU A 358 13.16 -13.85 -17.12
N LEU A 359 12.39 -13.43 -18.14
CA LEU A 359 11.83 -12.08 -18.19
C LEU A 359 10.87 -11.83 -17.00
N ALA A 360 9.99 -12.77 -16.69
CA ALA A 360 9.07 -12.65 -15.55
C ALA A 360 9.83 -12.63 -14.21
N ALA A 361 10.87 -13.44 -14.05
CA ALA A 361 11.71 -13.47 -12.86
C ALA A 361 12.46 -12.15 -12.67
N ALA A 362 13.04 -11.58 -13.73
CA ALA A 362 13.74 -10.29 -13.70
C ALA A 362 12.78 -9.14 -13.34
N ILE A 363 11.58 -9.08 -13.95
CA ILE A 363 10.54 -8.10 -13.59
C ILE A 363 10.22 -8.20 -12.11
N ARG A 364 10.02 -9.42 -11.58
CA ARG A 364 9.73 -9.64 -10.18
C ARG A 364 10.87 -9.20 -9.26
N ARG A 365 12.12 -9.64 -9.51
CA ARG A 365 13.29 -9.26 -8.70
C ARG A 365 13.47 -7.74 -8.65
N ALA A 366 13.44 -7.08 -9.80
CA ALA A 366 13.60 -5.63 -9.90
C ALA A 366 12.43 -4.87 -9.21
N THR A 367 11.20 -5.39 -9.30
CA THR A 367 10.02 -4.80 -8.63
C THR A 367 10.12 -4.94 -7.11
N VAL A 368 10.38 -6.14 -6.60
CA VAL A 368 10.51 -6.41 -5.16
C VAL A 368 11.66 -5.60 -4.54
N ALA A 369 12.76 -5.41 -5.29
CA ALA A 369 13.87 -4.55 -4.88
C ALA A 369 13.56 -3.05 -4.96
N CYS A 370 12.36 -2.64 -5.35
CA CYS A 370 11.96 -1.23 -5.57
C CYS A 370 12.82 -0.49 -6.59
N ARG A 371 13.46 -1.20 -7.52
CA ARG A 371 14.31 -0.63 -8.58
C ARG A 371 13.57 -0.40 -9.89
N PHE A 372 12.43 -1.05 -10.08
CA PHE A 372 11.63 -1.03 -11.30
C PHE A 372 10.14 -0.98 -10.98
N SER A 373 9.36 -0.34 -11.84
CA SER A 373 7.89 -0.34 -11.78
C SER A 373 7.32 -0.84 -13.10
N PRO A 374 6.79 -2.07 -13.16
CA PRO A 374 6.12 -2.57 -14.35
C PRO A 374 4.81 -1.83 -14.58
N VAL A 375 4.53 -1.47 -15.85
CA VAL A 375 3.38 -0.65 -16.19
C VAL A 375 2.35 -1.48 -16.94
N PHE A 376 1.16 -1.56 -16.37
CA PHE A 376 -0.05 -2.13 -16.96
C PHE A 376 -0.94 -1.02 -17.51
N MET A 377 -1.80 -1.37 -18.47
CA MET A 377 -2.68 -0.42 -19.13
C MET A 377 -4.11 -0.96 -19.17
N GLY A 378 -5.09 -0.04 -19.18
CA GLY A 378 -6.49 -0.45 -19.31
C GLY A 378 -7.50 0.66 -19.11
N THR A 379 -8.76 0.24 -19.07
CA THR A 379 -9.88 1.11 -18.75
C THR A 379 -10.84 0.39 -17.79
N ALA A 380 -10.81 0.78 -16.53
CA ALA A 380 -11.64 0.17 -15.49
C ALA A 380 -13.14 0.33 -15.81
N ILE A 381 -13.55 1.48 -16.34
CA ILE A 381 -14.96 1.74 -16.66
C ILE A 381 -15.49 0.86 -17.81
N LYS A 382 -14.63 0.51 -18.77
CA LYS A 382 -14.96 -0.37 -19.90
C LYS A 382 -14.60 -1.83 -19.62
N ASN A 383 -14.15 -2.15 -18.41
CA ASN A 383 -13.83 -3.50 -17.97
C ASN A 383 -12.71 -4.19 -18.78
N LYS A 384 -11.67 -3.43 -19.20
CA LYS A 384 -10.55 -3.96 -19.99
C LYS A 384 -9.22 -3.78 -19.25
N GLY A 385 -8.38 -4.82 -19.24
CA GLY A 385 -7.05 -4.82 -18.64
C GLY A 385 -7.00 -5.06 -17.12
N VAL A 386 -8.14 -5.21 -16.44
CA VAL A 386 -8.18 -5.37 -14.98
C VAL A 386 -7.74 -6.77 -14.54
N GLN A 387 -8.15 -7.82 -15.28
CA GLN A 387 -7.72 -9.20 -14.99
C GLN A 387 -6.21 -9.36 -15.17
N ALA A 388 -5.63 -8.76 -16.21
CA ALA A 388 -4.18 -8.77 -16.42
C ALA A 388 -3.42 -8.05 -15.27
N LEU A 389 -3.99 -6.98 -14.71
CA LEU A 389 -3.44 -6.34 -13.51
C LEU A 389 -3.52 -7.28 -12.29
N LEU A 390 -4.62 -8.01 -12.09
CA LEU A 390 -4.76 -8.99 -11.00
C LEU A 390 -3.71 -10.10 -11.11
N ASP A 391 -3.48 -10.63 -12.31
CA ASP A 391 -2.42 -11.60 -12.57
C ASP A 391 -1.04 -10.99 -12.27
N GLY A 392 -0.80 -9.74 -12.70
CA GLY A 392 0.42 -9.01 -12.39
C GLY A 392 0.66 -8.77 -10.90
N MET A 393 -0.40 -8.48 -10.13
CA MET A 393 -0.31 -8.35 -8.67
C MET A 393 0.15 -9.66 -8.02
N CYS A 394 -0.37 -10.80 -8.48
CA CYS A 394 0.03 -12.12 -8.01
C CYS A 394 1.46 -12.48 -8.43
N ALA A 395 1.85 -12.16 -9.66
CA ALA A 395 3.13 -12.52 -10.24
C ALA A 395 4.30 -11.65 -9.73
N TYR A 396 4.14 -10.34 -9.65
CA TYR A 396 5.25 -9.40 -9.50
C TYR A 396 5.33 -8.70 -8.13
N LEU A 397 4.25 -8.65 -7.34
CA LEU A 397 4.32 -8.10 -5.99
C LEU A 397 4.82 -9.14 -4.98
N PRO A 398 5.53 -8.70 -3.92
CA PRO A 398 6.05 -9.61 -2.91
C PRO A 398 4.95 -10.27 -2.08
N ASN A 399 5.28 -11.40 -1.53
CA ASN A 399 4.52 -12.06 -0.48
C ASN A 399 5.03 -11.61 0.92
N PRO A 400 4.32 -11.94 2.01
CA PRO A 400 4.72 -11.52 3.36
C PRO A 400 6.09 -12.06 3.85
N MET A 401 6.66 -13.08 3.18
CA MET A 401 7.99 -13.60 3.51
C MET A 401 9.12 -12.76 2.87
N GLU A 402 8.84 -12.15 1.73
CA GLU A 402 9.80 -11.31 0.99
C GLU A 402 9.80 -9.86 1.49
N ALA A 403 8.70 -9.42 2.11
CA ALA A 403 8.60 -8.08 2.68
C ALA A 403 9.30 -8.05 4.05
N PRO A 404 10.38 -7.26 4.23
CA PRO A 404 11.11 -7.22 5.48
C PRO A 404 10.25 -6.61 6.60
N ALA A 405 10.06 -7.35 7.68
CA ALA A 405 9.41 -6.87 8.89
C ALA A 405 10.44 -6.70 10.00
N ILE A 406 10.65 -5.46 10.43
CA ILE A 406 11.63 -5.11 11.45
C ILE A 406 10.91 -4.64 12.72
N ALA A 407 11.31 -5.18 13.85
CA ALA A 407 10.91 -4.74 15.18
C ALA A 407 12.13 -4.34 16.01
N ASN A 408 11.95 -3.52 17.02
CA ASN A 408 12.97 -3.12 17.96
C ASN A 408 12.77 -3.86 19.28
N ASP A 409 13.81 -4.49 19.80
CA ASP A 409 13.79 -5.04 21.16
C ASP A 409 13.96 -3.91 22.17
N THR A 410 12.87 -3.59 22.88
CA THR A 410 12.83 -2.46 23.83
C THR A 410 13.72 -2.67 25.06
N ARG A 411 14.05 -3.93 25.42
CA ARG A 411 15.01 -4.22 26.52
C ARG A 411 16.43 -3.94 26.07
N ARG A 412 16.79 -4.44 24.88
CA ARG A 412 18.10 -4.21 24.28
C ARG A 412 18.34 -2.74 23.99
N ALA A 413 17.34 -2.03 23.46
CA ALA A 413 17.41 -0.59 23.24
C ALA A 413 17.70 0.19 24.53
N LYS A 414 17.05 -0.15 25.65
CA LYS A 414 17.30 0.47 26.95
C LYS A 414 18.71 0.19 27.47
N GLN A 415 19.23 -1.02 27.30
CA GLN A 415 20.58 -1.39 27.71
C GLN A 415 21.63 -0.58 26.93
N ILE A 416 21.47 -0.50 25.58
CA ILE A 416 22.38 0.28 24.73
C ILE A 416 22.33 1.76 25.11
N ALA A 417 21.13 2.32 25.31
CA ALA A 417 20.98 3.71 25.73
C ALA A 417 21.61 4.00 27.09
N GLN A 418 21.53 3.09 28.05
CA GLN A 418 22.19 3.22 29.34
C GLN A 418 23.72 3.21 29.21
N GLN A 419 24.28 2.27 28.45
CA GLN A 419 25.73 2.20 28.21
C GLN A 419 26.23 3.45 27.50
N ALA A 420 25.55 3.92 26.44
CA ALA A 420 25.92 5.14 25.72
C ALA A 420 25.84 6.40 26.60
N THR A 421 24.91 6.43 27.56
CA THR A 421 24.81 7.52 28.55
C THR A 421 25.99 7.50 29.52
N GLU A 422 26.41 6.30 29.98
CA GLU A 422 27.58 6.14 30.82
C GLU A 422 28.90 6.50 30.12
N GLU A 423 28.96 6.31 28.79
CA GLU A 423 30.07 6.72 27.92
C GLU A 423 30.08 8.22 27.57
N GLY A 424 29.05 8.97 27.98
CA GLY A 424 28.95 10.44 27.76
C GLY A 424 28.67 10.85 26.31
N GLN A 425 28.01 9.99 25.54
CA GLN A 425 27.62 10.31 24.15
C GLN A 425 26.52 11.39 24.10
N ALA A 426 26.41 12.08 22.96
CA ALA A 426 25.36 13.07 22.74
C ALA A 426 23.98 12.38 22.60
N ASN A 427 22.90 13.03 23.06
CA ASN A 427 21.55 12.46 23.07
C ASN A 427 21.09 11.92 21.70
N ASP A 428 21.42 12.60 20.61
CA ASP A 428 21.04 12.18 19.24
C ASP A 428 21.83 10.92 18.81
N GLU A 429 23.09 10.78 19.23
CA GLU A 429 23.91 9.59 18.98
C GLU A 429 23.43 8.41 19.81
N ILE A 430 23.00 8.65 21.06
CA ILE A 430 22.40 7.61 21.92
C ILE A 430 21.13 7.04 21.30
N VAL A 431 20.23 7.89 20.80
CA VAL A 431 18.98 7.47 20.19
C VAL A 431 19.24 6.66 18.90
N SER A 432 20.16 7.14 18.05
CA SER A 432 20.47 6.44 16.79
C SER A 432 21.16 5.09 17.01
N SER A 433 22.10 5.00 17.96
CA SER A 433 22.80 3.75 18.29
C SER A 433 21.87 2.75 18.96
N ALA A 434 20.99 3.19 19.85
CA ALA A 434 19.99 2.33 20.50
C ALA A 434 18.98 1.76 19.50
N GLN A 435 18.54 2.55 18.52
CA GLN A 435 17.67 2.07 17.44
C GLN A 435 18.39 1.03 16.57
N ALA A 436 19.54 1.36 16.01
CA ALA A 436 20.27 0.48 15.10
C ALA A 436 20.72 -0.83 15.78
N GLY A 437 21.06 -0.80 17.07
CA GLY A 437 21.50 -1.98 17.82
C GLY A 437 20.38 -2.88 18.35
N SER A 438 19.13 -2.39 18.34
CA SER A 438 17.95 -3.12 18.85
C SER A 438 17.08 -3.74 17.76
N GLU A 439 17.40 -3.53 16.49
CA GLU A 439 16.63 -4.07 15.37
C GLU A 439 16.67 -5.59 15.31
N VAL A 440 15.49 -6.20 15.18
CA VAL A 440 15.28 -7.64 15.04
C VAL A 440 14.40 -7.88 13.83
N GLN A 441 14.85 -8.70 12.90
CA GLN A 441 14.03 -9.13 11.76
C GLN A 441 13.02 -10.18 12.23
N LEU A 442 11.75 -9.96 11.95
CA LEU A 442 10.67 -10.89 12.26
C LEU A 442 10.59 -11.99 11.20
N VAL A 443 10.31 -13.21 11.66
CA VAL A 443 10.12 -14.38 10.80
C VAL A 443 8.63 -14.72 10.80
N PRO A 444 7.95 -14.82 9.65
CA PRO A 444 6.51 -15.07 9.61
C PRO A 444 6.16 -16.55 9.84
N ALA A 445 6.59 -17.08 11.00
CA ALA A 445 6.31 -18.44 11.45
C ALA A 445 5.14 -18.43 12.43
N SER A 446 4.23 -19.40 12.31
CA SER A 446 3.07 -19.56 13.18
C SER A 446 3.44 -19.95 14.62
N ASP A 447 4.52 -20.71 14.79
CA ASP A 447 4.99 -21.20 16.10
C ASP A 447 5.85 -20.17 16.85
N ALA A 448 6.17 -19.04 16.21
CA ALA A 448 6.92 -17.97 16.82
C ALA A 448 6.06 -17.14 17.79
N PRO A 449 6.68 -16.38 18.73
CA PRO A 449 5.96 -15.45 19.59
C PRO A 449 5.14 -14.44 18.80
N LEU A 450 3.91 -14.14 19.24
CA LEU A 450 3.04 -13.19 18.56
C LEU A 450 3.65 -11.81 18.49
N VAL A 451 3.67 -11.23 17.27
CA VAL A 451 3.93 -9.81 17.02
C VAL A 451 2.91 -9.30 16.02
N GLY A 452 2.09 -8.35 16.46
CA GLY A 452 1.06 -7.71 15.63
C GLY A 452 1.08 -6.19 15.80
N LEU A 453 0.80 -5.47 14.73
CA LEU A 453 0.75 -4.00 14.69
C LEU A 453 -0.70 -3.53 14.50
N ALA A 454 -1.22 -2.77 15.45
CA ALA A 454 -2.48 -2.06 15.32
C ALA A 454 -2.26 -0.78 14.49
N PHE A 455 -2.81 -0.73 13.27
CA PHE A 455 -2.53 0.36 12.34
C PHE A 455 -3.71 1.32 12.16
N LYS A 456 -4.95 0.86 12.38
CA LYS A 456 -6.16 1.68 12.22
C LYS A 456 -7.15 1.39 13.33
N LEU A 457 -7.81 2.44 13.79
CA LEU A 457 -8.87 2.40 14.78
C LEU A 457 -10.13 3.00 14.18
N GLU A 458 -11.25 2.35 14.41
CA GLU A 458 -12.57 2.85 14.09
C GLU A 458 -13.49 2.64 15.30
N GLU A 459 -14.41 3.55 15.52
CA GLU A 459 -15.44 3.32 16.52
C GLU A 459 -16.76 2.99 15.84
N SER A 460 -17.30 1.84 16.20
CA SER A 460 -18.60 1.35 15.77
C SER A 460 -19.62 1.44 16.89
N ARG A 461 -20.88 1.14 16.58
CA ARG A 461 -21.97 1.01 17.58
C ARG A 461 -21.65 -0.05 18.67
N PHE A 462 -20.72 -0.96 18.39
CA PHE A 462 -20.32 -2.06 19.26
C PHE A 462 -19.00 -1.79 20.00
N GLY A 463 -18.51 -0.55 19.98
CA GLY A 463 -17.25 -0.14 20.58
C GLY A 463 -16.10 0.00 19.57
N GLN A 464 -14.90 0.17 20.11
CA GLN A 464 -13.69 0.37 19.32
C GLN A 464 -13.36 -0.89 18.51
N LEU A 465 -13.20 -0.72 17.20
CA LEU A 465 -12.71 -1.70 16.25
C LEU A 465 -11.25 -1.38 15.95
N THR A 466 -10.36 -2.32 16.23
CA THR A 466 -8.92 -2.19 16.05
C THR A 466 -8.46 -3.08 14.92
N TYR A 467 -7.98 -2.49 13.82
CA TYR A 467 -7.37 -3.23 12.71
C TYR A 467 -5.93 -3.56 13.04
N MET A 468 -5.54 -4.81 12.86
CA MET A 468 -4.22 -5.31 13.17
C MET A 468 -3.69 -6.19 12.03
N ARG A 469 -2.40 -6.02 11.71
CA ARG A 469 -1.65 -6.97 10.92
C ARG A 469 -0.79 -7.84 11.84
N VAL A 470 -0.85 -9.15 11.65
CA VAL A 470 0.00 -10.13 12.33
C VAL A 470 1.25 -10.35 11.48
N TYR A 471 2.44 -10.17 12.05
CA TYR A 471 3.71 -10.37 11.36
C TYR A 471 4.34 -11.71 11.71
N GLN A 472 4.14 -12.17 12.95
CA GLN A 472 4.75 -13.38 13.50
C GLN A 472 3.79 -13.99 14.51
N GLY A 473 3.83 -15.33 14.66
CA GLY A 473 2.92 -16.03 15.55
C GLY A 473 1.47 -16.00 15.08
N HIS A 474 0.55 -16.32 15.96
CA HIS A 474 -0.88 -16.30 15.65
C HIS A 474 -1.71 -15.67 16.76
N LEU A 475 -2.82 -15.06 16.35
CA LEU A 475 -3.80 -14.42 17.20
C LEU A 475 -5.04 -15.30 17.30
N ARG A 476 -5.48 -15.63 18.53
CA ARG A 476 -6.64 -16.48 18.78
C ARG A 476 -7.77 -15.72 19.47
N ARG A 477 -9.01 -16.00 19.10
CA ARG A 477 -10.19 -15.53 19.81
C ARG A 477 -10.17 -16.04 21.25
N GLY A 478 -10.45 -15.15 22.21
CA GLY A 478 -10.37 -15.45 23.64
C GLY A 478 -8.95 -15.46 24.20
N GLY A 479 -7.93 -15.37 23.35
CA GLY A 479 -6.54 -15.26 23.75
C GLY A 479 -6.23 -13.97 24.49
N VAL A 480 -5.06 -13.92 25.07
CA VAL A 480 -4.56 -12.77 25.82
C VAL A 480 -3.34 -12.21 25.11
N ILE A 481 -3.33 -10.92 24.89
CA ILE A 481 -2.25 -10.17 24.26
C ILE A 481 -1.79 -9.05 25.19
N PHE A 482 -0.55 -8.58 24.98
CA PHE A 482 0.04 -7.50 25.74
C PHE A 482 0.39 -6.35 24.82
N ASN A 483 -0.04 -5.16 25.20
CA ASN A 483 0.38 -3.94 24.50
C ASN A 483 1.82 -3.61 24.90
N SER A 484 2.74 -3.61 23.94
CA SER A 484 4.17 -3.42 24.17
C SER A 484 4.49 -2.03 24.75
N ARG A 485 3.73 -0.97 24.38
CA ARG A 485 3.93 0.40 24.84
C ARG A 485 3.45 0.60 26.28
N THR A 486 2.25 0.11 26.61
CA THR A 486 1.60 0.35 27.92
C THR A 486 1.83 -0.76 28.93
N GLY A 487 2.30 -1.93 28.50
CA GLY A 487 2.44 -3.14 29.33
C GLY A 487 1.09 -3.76 29.75
N LYS A 488 -0.04 -3.22 29.29
CA LYS A 488 -1.35 -3.70 29.66
C LYS A 488 -1.69 -5.03 29.00
N LYS A 489 -2.27 -5.92 29.80
CA LYS A 489 -2.81 -7.20 29.35
C LYS A 489 -4.24 -7.00 28.84
N VAL A 490 -4.51 -7.46 27.63
CA VAL A 490 -5.81 -7.31 26.97
C VAL A 490 -6.31 -8.67 26.48
N LYS A 491 -7.59 -8.99 26.72
CA LYS A 491 -8.23 -10.19 26.16
C LYS A 491 -8.83 -9.85 24.81
N VAL A 492 -8.71 -10.75 23.83
CA VAL A 492 -9.32 -10.63 22.49
C VAL A 492 -10.74 -11.21 22.52
N PRO A 493 -11.81 -10.41 22.64
CA PRO A 493 -13.17 -10.95 22.81
C PRO A 493 -13.74 -11.45 21.50
N ARG A 494 -13.56 -10.72 20.41
CA ARG A 494 -14.05 -11.05 19.08
C ARG A 494 -13.00 -10.72 18.05
N LEU A 495 -12.77 -11.65 17.12
CA LEU A 495 -11.80 -11.55 16.03
C LEU A 495 -12.56 -11.70 14.71
N VAL A 496 -12.35 -10.76 13.80
CA VAL A 496 -13.07 -10.72 12.52
C VAL A 496 -12.13 -10.42 11.35
N ARG A 497 -12.45 -10.96 10.17
CA ARG A 497 -11.97 -10.46 8.89
C ARG A 497 -12.96 -9.45 8.34
N MET A 498 -12.44 -8.35 7.80
CA MET A 498 -13.26 -7.28 7.25
C MET A 498 -13.43 -7.43 5.75
N HIS A 499 -14.63 -7.17 5.28
CA HIS A 499 -14.95 -6.98 3.88
C HIS A 499 -15.76 -5.68 3.75
N SER A 500 -15.06 -4.56 3.60
CA SER A 500 -15.66 -3.24 3.76
C SER A 500 -16.42 -3.16 5.09
N ASN A 501 -17.74 -3.06 5.07
CA ASN A 501 -18.60 -3.03 6.26
C ASN A 501 -19.05 -4.41 6.76
N ASP A 502 -18.86 -5.46 5.96
CA ASP A 502 -19.26 -6.82 6.35
C ASP A 502 -18.16 -7.46 7.19
N MET A 503 -18.55 -8.23 8.20
CA MET A 503 -17.64 -8.83 9.18
C MET A 503 -17.81 -10.34 9.19
N GLU A 504 -16.71 -11.07 9.00
CA GLU A 504 -16.65 -12.52 9.10
C GLU A 504 -15.93 -12.92 10.39
N ASP A 505 -16.63 -13.60 11.31
CA ASP A 505 -16.02 -14.09 12.54
C ASP A 505 -15.00 -15.18 12.26
N VAL A 506 -13.79 -15.04 12.83
CA VAL A 506 -12.73 -16.03 12.72
C VAL A 506 -12.23 -16.42 14.11
N ASN A 507 -11.73 -17.66 14.24
CA ASN A 507 -11.21 -18.14 15.51
C ASN A 507 -9.70 -17.87 15.67
N GLU A 508 -8.98 -17.84 14.57
CA GLU A 508 -7.52 -17.70 14.55
C GLU A 508 -7.06 -16.94 13.30
N ILE A 509 -6.00 -16.17 13.45
CA ILE A 509 -5.33 -15.41 12.38
C ILE A 509 -3.84 -15.68 12.47
N GLY A 510 -3.21 -16.05 11.36
CA GLY A 510 -1.79 -16.37 11.24
C GLY A 510 -0.92 -15.19 10.76
N PRO A 511 0.40 -15.44 10.63
CA PRO A 511 1.33 -14.44 10.14
C PRO A 511 1.03 -14.01 8.71
N GLY A 512 1.25 -12.72 8.42
CA GLY A 512 0.96 -12.09 7.13
C GLY A 512 -0.48 -11.61 6.97
N GLU A 513 -1.43 -12.05 7.80
CA GLU A 513 -2.85 -11.71 7.67
C GLU A 513 -3.23 -10.40 8.35
N ILE A 514 -4.32 -9.81 7.86
CA ILE A 514 -4.94 -8.58 8.40
C ILE A 514 -6.30 -8.95 8.99
N CYS A 515 -6.54 -8.49 10.22
CA CYS A 515 -7.79 -8.73 10.95
C CYS A 515 -8.25 -7.48 11.69
N ALA A 516 -9.45 -7.56 12.26
CA ALA A 516 -9.95 -6.54 13.18
C ALA A 516 -10.43 -7.18 14.48
N MET A 517 -10.28 -6.46 15.58
CA MET A 517 -10.67 -6.88 16.93
C MET A 517 -11.61 -5.86 17.55
N PHE A 518 -12.63 -6.33 18.26
CA PHE A 518 -13.51 -5.47 19.05
C PHE A 518 -13.04 -5.32 20.49
N GLY A 519 -13.30 -4.15 21.08
CA GLY A 519 -13.14 -3.92 22.51
C GLY A 519 -11.69 -3.95 23.01
N VAL A 520 -10.72 -3.76 22.14
CA VAL A 520 -9.29 -3.63 22.46
C VAL A 520 -8.94 -2.16 22.51
N GLU A 521 -8.71 -1.62 23.70
CA GLU A 521 -8.27 -0.22 23.85
C GLU A 521 -6.78 -0.08 23.54
N CYS A 522 -6.47 0.68 22.50
CA CYS A 522 -5.11 1.01 22.11
C CYS A 522 -5.06 2.33 21.35
N SER A 523 -3.88 2.75 20.97
CA SER A 523 -3.64 3.83 20.02
C SER A 523 -3.16 3.28 18.68
N SER A 524 -3.36 4.03 17.61
CA SER A 524 -2.81 3.68 16.29
C SER A 524 -1.28 3.61 16.36
N GLY A 525 -0.69 2.53 15.83
CA GLY A 525 0.75 2.25 15.91
C GLY A 525 1.19 1.40 17.12
N ASP A 526 0.27 1.01 18.02
CA ASP A 526 0.62 0.12 19.13
C ASP A 526 0.96 -1.29 18.63
N THR A 527 2.03 -1.87 19.22
CA THR A 527 2.44 -3.24 18.97
C THR A 527 1.87 -4.16 20.03
N PHE A 528 1.34 -5.29 19.62
CA PHE A 528 0.84 -6.35 20.50
C PHE A 528 1.72 -7.59 20.41
N THR A 529 2.02 -8.16 21.59
CA THR A 529 2.78 -9.40 21.74
C THR A 529 2.04 -10.39 22.62
N ASP A 530 2.56 -11.60 22.75
CA ASP A 530 2.07 -12.60 23.71
C ASP A 530 2.60 -12.39 25.14
N GLY A 531 3.49 -11.41 25.34
CA GLY A 531 4.15 -11.11 26.60
C GLY A 531 5.45 -11.87 26.85
N SER A 532 5.82 -12.82 26.00
CA SER A 532 7.12 -13.52 26.08
C SER A 532 8.29 -12.65 25.61
N THR A 533 8.01 -11.76 24.66
CA THR A 533 8.99 -10.86 24.03
C THR A 533 8.70 -9.40 24.34
N SER A 534 9.73 -8.56 24.28
CA SER A 534 9.63 -7.11 24.44
C SER A 534 9.83 -6.36 23.13
N LEU A 535 9.28 -6.92 22.06
CA LEU A 535 9.37 -6.36 20.73
C LEU A 535 8.37 -5.21 20.53
N SER A 536 8.80 -4.17 19.84
CA SER A 536 7.96 -3.04 19.41
C SER A 536 8.26 -2.73 17.95
N MET A 537 7.25 -2.66 17.12
CA MET A 537 7.42 -2.27 15.72
C MET A 537 7.61 -0.76 15.62
N SER A 538 8.37 -0.32 14.62
CA SER A 538 8.54 1.10 14.35
C SER A 538 7.18 1.75 14.07
N ALA A 539 6.96 2.90 14.69
CA ALA A 539 5.76 3.69 14.48
C ALA A 539 5.68 4.20 13.03
N MET A 540 4.46 4.52 12.58
CA MET A 540 4.27 5.23 11.33
C MET A 540 4.84 6.66 11.44
N PHE A 541 5.19 7.25 10.30
CA PHE A 541 5.56 8.65 10.25
C PHE A 541 4.32 9.53 10.48
N VAL A 542 4.34 10.32 11.54
CA VAL A 542 3.27 11.26 11.88
C VAL A 542 3.78 12.68 11.60
N PRO A 543 3.23 13.38 10.59
CA PRO A 543 3.59 14.77 10.33
C PRO A 543 3.11 15.68 11.47
N ASP A 544 3.82 16.75 11.71
CA ASP A 544 3.39 17.74 12.69
C ASP A 544 2.11 18.47 12.25
N PRO A 545 1.25 18.86 13.20
CA PRO A 545 0.05 19.66 12.91
C PRO A 545 0.42 21.01 12.29
N VAL A 546 -0.28 21.40 11.23
CA VAL A 546 -0.04 22.65 10.49
C VAL A 546 -1.01 23.78 10.84
N ILE A 547 -2.13 23.47 11.51
CA ILE A 547 -3.16 24.44 11.88
C ILE A 547 -3.56 24.20 13.34
N SER A 548 -3.68 25.24 14.11
CA SER A 548 -4.22 25.24 15.47
C SER A 548 -5.56 26.00 15.49
N LEU A 549 -6.55 25.42 16.14
CA LEU A 549 -7.88 25.99 16.28
C LEU A 549 -8.31 25.95 17.74
N SER A 550 -8.95 27.02 18.20
CA SER A 550 -9.62 27.06 19.50
C SER A 550 -10.98 26.38 19.40
N LEU A 551 -11.30 25.51 20.36
CA LEU A 551 -12.56 24.79 20.45
C LEU A 551 -13.20 25.05 21.81
N ALA A 552 -14.50 25.33 21.81
CA ALA A 552 -15.29 25.45 23.03
C ALA A 552 -16.59 24.64 22.91
N PRO A 553 -17.06 23.98 23.97
CA PRO A 553 -18.38 23.31 23.97
C PRO A 553 -19.51 24.34 23.89
N GLU A 554 -20.55 24.03 23.12
CA GLU A 554 -21.69 24.94 22.91
C GLU A 554 -22.59 25.08 24.16
N GLY A 555 -22.47 24.18 25.14
CA GLY A 555 -23.23 24.22 26.37
C GLY A 555 -22.54 23.49 27.52
N LYS A 556 -22.96 23.82 28.77
CA LYS A 556 -22.38 23.23 30.00
C LYS A 556 -22.57 21.71 30.11
N ASP A 557 -23.72 21.19 29.62
CA ASP A 557 -24.03 19.76 29.66
C ASP A 557 -23.22 18.92 28.66
N GLY A 558 -22.59 19.57 27.67
CA GLY A 558 -21.77 18.94 26.65
C GLY A 558 -20.32 18.66 27.07
N SER A 559 -19.81 19.20 28.17
CA SER A 559 -18.40 19.20 28.53
C SER A 559 -17.78 17.79 28.67
N GLN A 560 -18.52 16.83 29.27
CA GLN A 560 -18.01 15.45 29.39
C GLN A 560 -17.96 14.74 28.05
N ASN A 561 -18.97 14.92 27.20
CA ASN A 561 -19.02 14.33 25.88
C ASN A 561 -17.96 14.96 24.96
N PHE A 562 -17.73 16.25 25.10
CA PHE A 562 -16.68 16.99 24.40
C PHE A 562 -15.28 16.44 24.73
N SER A 563 -14.95 16.30 26.03
CA SER A 563 -13.65 15.75 26.45
C SER A 563 -13.48 14.29 26.02
N ARG A 564 -14.55 13.48 26.06
CA ARG A 564 -14.51 12.10 25.56
C ARG A 564 -14.25 12.07 24.05
N ALA A 565 -14.93 12.93 23.28
CA ALA A 565 -14.74 13.02 21.82
C ALA A 565 -13.32 13.46 21.47
N LEU A 566 -12.75 14.46 22.12
CA LEU A 566 -11.38 14.91 21.89
C LEU A 566 -10.36 13.79 22.19
N ASN A 567 -10.50 13.12 23.33
CA ASN A 567 -9.62 12.00 23.69
C ASN A 567 -9.72 10.83 22.69
N ARG A 568 -10.91 10.61 22.14
CA ARG A 568 -11.12 9.60 21.12
C ARG A 568 -10.41 9.97 19.82
N PHE A 569 -10.59 11.20 19.33
CA PHE A 569 -9.93 11.66 18.12
C PHE A 569 -8.40 11.64 18.22
N GLN A 570 -7.84 11.95 19.40
CA GLN A 570 -6.39 11.81 19.63
C GLN A 570 -5.91 10.35 19.55
N LYS A 571 -6.74 9.37 19.92
CA LYS A 571 -6.39 7.94 19.76
C LYS A 571 -6.51 7.48 18.31
N GLU A 572 -7.53 7.97 17.60
CA GLU A 572 -7.78 7.63 16.19
C GLU A 572 -6.78 8.33 15.25
N ASP A 573 -6.54 9.62 15.46
CA ASP A 573 -5.66 10.43 14.61
C ASP A 573 -4.44 10.96 15.40
N PRO A 574 -3.26 10.39 15.23
CA PRO A 574 -2.06 10.83 15.93
C PRO A 574 -1.58 12.23 15.52
N THR A 575 -2.10 12.80 14.42
CA THR A 575 -1.83 14.20 14.03
C THR A 575 -2.70 15.19 14.81
N PHE A 576 -3.80 14.72 15.41
CA PHE A 576 -4.72 15.53 16.18
C PHE A 576 -4.22 15.67 17.62
N ARG A 577 -3.59 16.81 17.93
CA ARG A 577 -3.06 17.11 19.27
C ARG A 577 -3.96 18.12 19.96
N VAL A 578 -4.34 17.84 21.20
CA VAL A 578 -5.17 18.71 22.05
C VAL A 578 -4.36 19.11 23.26
N HIS A 579 -4.33 20.39 23.54
CA HIS A 579 -3.79 20.96 24.78
C HIS A 579 -4.73 22.05 25.29
N VAL A 580 -4.73 22.25 26.60
CA VAL A 580 -5.42 23.37 27.22
C VAL A 580 -4.44 24.53 27.24
N ASP A 581 -4.86 25.67 26.73
CA ASP A 581 -4.07 26.87 26.82
C ASP A 581 -4.00 27.36 28.28
N SER A 582 -2.78 27.51 28.80
CA SER A 582 -2.58 27.90 30.20
C SER A 582 -2.92 29.37 30.50
N GLU A 583 -3.01 30.21 29.44
CA GLU A 583 -3.31 31.63 29.59
C GLU A 583 -4.80 31.94 29.48
N SER A 584 -5.52 31.23 28.61
CA SER A 584 -6.95 31.48 28.35
C SER A 584 -7.90 30.48 29.02
N GLY A 585 -7.42 29.38 29.56
CA GLY A 585 -8.17 28.39 30.32
C GLY A 585 -8.85 27.34 29.45
#